data_117c3f60212afd187f641d0721e76a2b
#
_entry.id   117c3f60212afd187f641d0721e76a2b
#
_cell.length_a   1.000
_cell.length_b   1.000
_cell.length_c   1.000
_cell.angle_alpha   90.00
_cell.angle_beta   90.00
_cell.angle_gamma   90.00
#
_symmetry.space_group_name_H-M   'P 1'
#
loop_
_entity.id
_entity.type
_entity.pdbx_description
1 polymer ?
#
loop_
_entity_poly.entity_id
_entity_poly.type
_entity_poly.pdbx_seq_one_letter_code
_entity_poly.pdbx_strand_id
1 'polypeptide(L)'
;MTSLIPSERGFLWSLNDVINGNIEKNRKPIRAFIEEVNQYDGLLEIMMSIEGIINKRSSHAAGVVFYNGSPYETAAIMRTPSGDLVTQYSLHDAEYAGDIKYDFLVTEISDKIISCLEFLQKDNVIEQDLSLRELYDKYLHPSVLDLEREEIWKALGEGTVLDVFQFNTAVGLQAAKVVKPQNVGEMTAANALMRLMGEQGKETPMEKYVRMKKDPNLWKQEAKSYGLTDEDIKIMSKYYERHYGVPPYQEDLMTVLMDKDTCNFTLAESNAARKLVAKKQMDKIGEFRIKIFDRAKNENMARYLWDTLIAPQLGYGFSELHSLAYSFVGVQTLELATRFPAVYWNTACLAVNSGSADEDNEGKSTDYGKVAKAIGEIMGRGIQVSLLDINKSDFGFKPDVDNNEILFGLKGVNGVGDELVHNIIANRPYVSMMDFVEKVGANKQAMISLIKGGAFDKLENIPRQKVMVKYLWETCDKKKRLTLQNFNGLIEAGLIPQEIDFERRVFNFNKQLKAINKGKKFYFLPEPFYKFYVEFFDEEDVFVENGMPAIEIKGWDKIYQNVMDGAREWLKNNHDTVLDTYNKMIFKAEWDKYAKGTVSSWEMDSLCFYYGEHEL
;
A
#
# COMPACT_ATOMS: atom_id res chain seq x y z
N MET A 1 3.40 17.55 20.92
CA MET A 1 2.40 17.40 22.00
C MET A 1 1.53 16.14 21.86
N THR A 2 0.67 15.98 20.85
CA THR A 2 -0.21 14.80 20.73
C THR A 2 0.54 13.46 20.61
N SER A 3 1.72 13.42 20.01
CA SER A 3 2.60 12.23 19.95
C SER A 3 3.15 11.78 21.31
N LEU A 4 3.04 12.62 22.34
CA LEU A 4 3.43 12.30 23.71
C LEU A 4 2.33 11.57 24.49
N ILE A 5 1.11 11.51 23.95
CA ILE A 5 0.01 10.77 24.56
C ILE A 5 0.14 9.29 24.20
N PRO A 6 0.33 8.40 25.17
CA PRO A 6 0.45 6.97 24.90
C PRO A 6 -0.84 6.41 24.31
N SER A 7 -0.70 5.39 23.47
CA SER A 7 -1.82 4.61 22.97
C SER A 7 -1.73 3.15 23.43
N GLU A 8 -2.87 2.55 23.69
CA GLU A 8 -2.99 1.15 24.05
C GLU A 8 -4.08 0.52 23.18
N ARG A 9 -3.75 -0.52 22.44
CA ARG A 9 -4.65 -1.21 21.49
C ARG A 9 -5.32 -0.26 20.47
N GLY A 10 -4.58 0.76 20.02
CA GLY A 10 -5.07 1.75 19.05
C GLY A 10 -5.89 2.90 19.63
N PHE A 11 -6.10 2.92 20.95
CA PHE A 11 -6.79 4.02 21.64
C PHE A 11 -5.79 4.86 22.43
N LEU A 12 -5.88 6.17 22.31
CA LEU A 12 -5.11 7.09 23.14
C LEU A 12 -5.59 7.01 24.60
N TRP A 13 -4.68 7.19 25.54
CA TRP A 13 -5.06 7.35 26.94
C TRP A 13 -5.90 8.62 27.10
N SER A 14 -6.84 8.59 28.08
CA SER A 14 -7.54 9.82 28.45
C SER A 14 -6.56 10.86 28.99
N LEU A 15 -6.84 12.12 28.77
CA LEU A 15 -6.00 13.21 29.31
C LEU A 15 -5.89 13.11 30.83
N ASN A 16 -6.95 12.69 31.50
CA ASN A 16 -6.91 12.44 32.95
C ASN A 16 -5.89 11.34 33.30
N ASP A 17 -5.85 10.21 32.59
CA ASP A 17 -4.87 9.15 32.82
C ASP A 17 -3.44 9.62 32.50
N VAL A 18 -3.27 10.49 31.49
CA VAL A 18 -1.97 11.07 31.11
C VAL A 18 -1.43 12.01 32.17
N ILE A 19 -2.31 12.82 32.80
CA ILE A 19 -1.93 13.85 33.78
C ILE A 19 -1.78 13.26 35.17
N ASN A 20 -2.78 12.52 35.63
CA ASN A 20 -2.86 12.01 36.99
C ASN A 20 -2.39 10.57 37.15
N GLY A 21 -2.24 9.85 36.06
CA GLY A 21 -2.07 8.40 36.06
C GLY A 21 -3.38 7.67 36.39
N ASN A 22 -3.31 6.36 36.39
CA ASN A 22 -4.43 5.49 36.72
C ASN A 22 -3.89 4.19 37.36
N ILE A 23 -4.09 4.04 38.65
CA ILE A 23 -3.56 2.89 39.41
C ILE A 23 -4.18 1.58 38.95
N GLU A 24 -5.48 1.56 38.67
CA GLU A 24 -6.20 0.35 38.26
C GLU A 24 -5.70 -0.16 36.89
N LYS A 25 -5.32 0.76 36.00
CA LYS A 25 -4.77 0.46 34.68
C LYS A 25 -3.23 0.40 34.67
N ASN A 26 -2.59 0.51 35.85
CA ASN A 26 -1.13 0.59 35.99
C ASN A 26 -0.48 1.66 35.10
N ARG A 27 -1.12 2.85 35.00
CA ARG A 27 -0.66 3.98 34.21
C ARG A 27 -0.04 5.03 35.11
N LYS A 28 1.17 5.48 34.77
CA LYS A 28 1.85 6.59 35.46
C LYS A 28 1.64 7.91 34.71
N PRO A 29 1.64 9.05 35.38
CA PRO A 29 1.60 10.35 34.72
C PRO A 29 2.73 10.51 33.70
N ILE A 30 2.43 11.12 32.57
CA ILE A 30 3.39 11.35 31.47
C ILE A 30 4.01 12.74 31.63
N ARG A 31 5.14 12.80 32.31
CA ARG A 31 5.82 14.08 32.65
C ARG A 31 6.12 14.91 31.41
N ALA A 32 6.63 14.30 30.33
CA ALA A 32 6.95 15.01 29.10
C ALA A 32 5.74 15.72 28.49
N PHE A 33 4.54 15.11 28.57
CA PHE A 33 3.30 15.76 28.12
C PHE A 33 2.92 16.93 29.03
N ILE A 34 3.01 16.74 30.33
CA ILE A 34 2.67 17.76 31.31
C ILE A 34 3.60 18.99 31.19
N GLU A 35 4.89 18.76 31.04
CA GLU A 35 5.89 19.82 30.84
C GLU A 35 5.65 20.58 29.53
N GLU A 36 5.31 19.88 28.46
CA GLU A 36 5.03 20.49 27.15
C GLU A 36 3.74 21.30 27.15
N VAL A 37 2.65 20.79 27.73
CA VAL A 37 1.36 21.48 27.71
C VAL A 37 1.37 22.72 28.63
N ASN A 38 2.12 22.69 29.74
CA ASN A 38 2.24 23.80 30.67
C ASN A 38 3.03 25.00 30.12
N GLN A 39 3.67 24.87 28.94
CA GLN A 39 4.27 26.02 28.25
C GLN A 39 3.21 26.96 27.65
N TYR A 40 1.95 26.54 27.58
CA TYR A 40 0.86 27.29 26.98
C TYR A 40 -0.25 27.51 28.00
N ASP A 41 -0.38 28.75 28.47
CA ASP A 41 -1.39 29.12 29.46
C ASP A 41 -2.81 28.77 29.01
N GLY A 42 -3.56 28.07 29.87
CA GLY A 42 -4.95 27.68 29.63
C GLY A 42 -5.16 26.53 28.64
N LEU A 43 -4.10 26.05 27.94
CA LEU A 43 -4.26 25.01 26.95
C LEU A 43 -4.79 23.70 27.53
N LEU A 44 -4.29 23.30 28.70
CA LEU A 44 -4.73 22.07 29.37
C LEU A 44 -6.23 22.11 29.71
N GLU A 45 -6.71 23.24 30.22
CA GLU A 45 -8.13 23.42 30.56
C GLU A 45 -9.02 23.30 29.31
N ILE A 46 -8.59 23.90 28.20
CA ILE A 46 -9.28 23.80 26.92
C ILE A 46 -9.29 22.33 26.45
N MET A 47 -8.15 21.64 26.45
CA MET A 47 -8.06 20.24 26.05
C MET A 47 -8.97 19.35 26.91
N MET A 48 -8.98 19.52 28.22
CA MET A 48 -9.85 18.79 29.14
C MET A 48 -11.34 19.07 28.88
N SER A 49 -11.69 20.31 28.52
CA SER A 49 -13.07 20.69 28.24
C SER A 49 -13.64 20.12 26.93
N ILE A 50 -12.78 19.83 25.97
CA ILE A 50 -13.19 19.27 24.68
C ILE A 50 -13.03 17.74 24.61
N GLU A 51 -12.30 17.13 25.55
CA GLU A 51 -12.18 15.67 25.61
C GLU A 51 -13.54 15.01 25.83
N GLY A 52 -13.86 14.01 25.02
CA GLY A 52 -15.14 13.30 25.08
C GLY A 52 -16.27 13.95 24.29
N ILE A 53 -16.07 15.14 23.72
CA ILE A 53 -17.05 15.74 22.81
C ILE A 53 -17.09 14.95 21.49
N ILE A 54 -18.31 14.66 21.02
CA ILE A 54 -18.51 13.98 19.73
C ILE A 54 -18.04 14.90 18.60
N ASN A 55 -16.97 14.51 17.88
CA ASN A 55 -16.42 15.31 16.79
C ASN A 55 -16.93 14.87 15.40
N LYS A 56 -17.30 13.60 15.23
CA LYS A 56 -17.83 13.06 13.97
C LYS A 56 -18.74 11.86 14.19
N ARG A 57 -19.51 11.57 13.17
CA ARG A 57 -20.30 10.33 13.02
C ARG A 57 -19.93 9.66 11.71
N SER A 58 -19.93 8.33 11.68
CA SER A 58 -19.61 7.52 10.50
C SER A 58 -20.42 6.23 10.55
N SER A 59 -20.52 5.55 9.42
CA SER A 59 -20.98 4.16 9.39
C SER A 59 -19.99 3.24 10.13
N HIS A 60 -20.49 2.15 10.70
CA HIS A 60 -19.63 1.09 11.24
C HIS A 60 -19.00 0.33 10.08
N ALA A 61 -17.73 -0.06 10.21
CA ALA A 61 -17.00 -0.70 9.13
C ALA A 61 -17.60 -2.06 8.68
N ALA A 62 -18.23 -2.80 9.60
CA ALA A 62 -18.72 -4.15 9.34
C ALA A 62 -20.09 -4.44 9.96
N GLY A 63 -20.54 -3.64 10.93
CA GLY A 63 -21.76 -3.90 11.72
C GLY A 63 -23.03 -3.45 11.03
N VAL A 64 -23.96 -4.37 10.86
CA VAL A 64 -25.30 -4.12 10.32
C VAL A 64 -26.32 -4.52 11.37
N VAL A 65 -27.26 -3.61 11.67
CA VAL A 65 -28.36 -3.89 12.60
C VAL A 65 -29.56 -4.38 11.82
N PHE A 66 -30.11 -5.51 12.24
CA PHE A 66 -31.30 -6.11 11.68
C PHE A 66 -32.50 -5.83 12.57
N TYR A 67 -33.54 -5.29 11.97
CA TYR A 67 -34.78 -4.91 12.63
C TYR A 67 -35.89 -5.91 12.29
N ASN A 68 -36.78 -6.15 13.26
CA ASN A 68 -37.98 -6.90 13.00
C ASN A 68 -39.06 -5.94 12.48
N GLY A 69 -39.02 -5.65 11.18
CA GLY A 69 -39.91 -4.69 10.50
C GLY A 69 -39.17 -3.48 9.94
N SER A 70 -39.88 -2.40 9.70
CA SER A 70 -39.31 -1.18 9.13
C SER A 70 -38.50 -0.40 10.18
N PRO A 71 -37.20 -0.16 9.97
CA PRO A 71 -36.39 0.63 10.90
C PRO A 71 -36.89 2.08 11.02
N TYR A 72 -37.64 2.60 10.03
CA TYR A 72 -38.19 3.94 10.08
C TYR A 72 -39.38 4.08 11.07
N GLU A 73 -39.98 2.96 11.47
CA GLU A 73 -41.08 2.94 12.43
C GLU A 73 -40.62 2.66 13.85
N THR A 74 -39.50 1.96 14.01
CA THR A 74 -39.08 1.40 15.31
C THR A 74 -37.76 1.97 15.82
N ALA A 75 -36.95 2.62 14.97
CA ALA A 75 -35.61 3.09 15.33
C ALA A 75 -35.37 4.56 14.97
N ALA A 76 -34.50 5.22 15.74
CA ALA A 76 -33.98 6.53 15.37
C ALA A 76 -32.89 6.36 14.32
N ILE A 77 -33.16 6.84 13.11
CA ILE A 77 -32.23 6.76 11.95
C ILE A 77 -31.64 8.15 11.67
N MET A 78 -30.39 8.18 11.25
CA MET A 78 -29.70 9.40 10.80
C MET A 78 -28.88 9.14 9.54
N ARG A 79 -28.47 10.22 8.85
CA ARG A 79 -27.50 10.14 7.77
C ARG A 79 -26.10 10.52 8.25
N THR A 80 -25.12 9.77 7.77
CA THR A 80 -23.70 10.14 7.93
C THR A 80 -23.35 11.29 6.98
N PRO A 81 -22.19 11.95 7.13
CA PRO A 81 -21.71 12.93 6.14
C PRO A 81 -21.55 12.36 4.73
N SER A 82 -21.27 11.04 4.59
CA SER A 82 -21.23 10.32 3.31
C SER A 82 -22.60 10.00 2.72
N GLY A 83 -23.69 10.24 3.46
CA GLY A 83 -25.06 9.99 3.01
C GLY A 83 -25.63 8.63 3.43
N ASP A 84 -24.85 7.76 4.05
CA ASP A 84 -25.28 6.44 4.51
C ASP A 84 -26.33 6.54 5.61
N LEU A 85 -27.30 5.65 5.60
CA LEU A 85 -28.28 5.53 6.67
C LEU A 85 -27.71 4.65 7.79
N VAL A 86 -27.69 5.19 9.01
CA VAL A 86 -27.23 4.49 10.21
C VAL A 86 -28.19 4.71 11.37
N THR A 87 -28.25 3.75 12.29
CA THR A 87 -28.98 3.94 13.56
C THR A 87 -28.27 4.96 14.44
N GLN A 88 -29.04 5.72 15.23
CA GLN A 88 -28.51 6.59 16.28
C GLN A 88 -28.21 5.82 17.57
N TYR A 89 -28.66 4.57 17.68
CA TYR A 89 -28.47 3.75 18.86
C TYR A 89 -27.03 3.25 18.98
N SER A 90 -26.54 3.15 20.22
CA SER A 90 -25.36 2.34 20.51
C SER A 90 -25.72 0.84 20.37
N LEU A 91 -24.70 -0.03 20.35
CA LEU A 91 -24.91 -1.48 20.34
C LEU A 91 -25.81 -1.93 21.51
N HIS A 92 -25.57 -1.41 22.71
CA HIS A 92 -26.33 -1.78 23.90
C HIS A 92 -27.80 -1.33 23.82
N ASP A 93 -28.05 -0.16 23.23
CA ASP A 93 -29.41 0.34 23.05
C ASP A 93 -30.17 -0.48 22.00
N ALA A 94 -29.51 -0.88 20.90
CA ALA A 94 -30.08 -1.74 19.88
C ALA A 94 -30.40 -3.14 20.45
N GLU A 95 -29.47 -3.76 21.19
CA GLU A 95 -29.72 -5.03 21.88
C GLU A 95 -30.85 -4.93 22.91
N TYR A 96 -30.95 -3.82 23.66
CA TYR A 96 -32.02 -3.56 24.59
C TYR A 96 -33.38 -3.43 23.90
N ALA A 97 -33.41 -2.82 22.72
CA ALA A 97 -34.61 -2.72 21.88
C ALA A 97 -35.02 -4.06 21.25
N GLY A 98 -34.19 -5.09 21.35
CA GLY A 98 -34.42 -6.41 20.77
C GLY A 98 -33.91 -6.59 19.34
N ASP A 99 -33.13 -5.65 18.85
CA ASP A 99 -32.52 -5.72 17.54
C ASP A 99 -31.23 -6.56 17.55
N ILE A 100 -30.88 -7.10 16.41
CA ILE A 100 -29.70 -7.97 16.27
C ILE A 100 -28.65 -7.30 15.40
N LYS A 101 -27.43 -7.18 15.92
CA LYS A 101 -26.28 -6.71 15.14
C LYS A 101 -25.48 -7.89 14.61
N TYR A 102 -25.23 -7.92 13.31
CA TYR A 102 -24.27 -8.80 12.68
C TYR A 102 -23.06 -8.01 12.18
N ASP A 103 -21.87 -8.57 12.35
CA ASP A 103 -20.63 -8.04 11.80
C ASP A 103 -20.24 -8.85 10.56
N PHE A 104 -20.29 -8.19 9.39
CA PHE A 104 -19.84 -8.77 8.13
C PHE A 104 -18.41 -8.35 7.87
N LEU A 105 -17.48 -9.21 8.26
CA LEU A 105 -16.05 -8.95 8.10
C LEU A 105 -15.61 -9.36 6.69
N VAL A 106 -15.36 -8.35 5.85
CA VAL A 106 -14.66 -8.55 4.57
C VAL A 106 -13.17 -8.56 4.84
N THR A 107 -12.50 -9.60 4.40
CA THR A 107 -11.07 -9.78 4.62
C THR A 107 -10.30 -9.67 3.30
N GLU A 108 -9.19 -8.94 3.28
CA GLU A 108 -8.31 -8.82 2.11
C GLU A 108 -7.82 -10.18 1.58
N ILE A 109 -7.88 -11.23 2.41
CA ILE A 109 -7.48 -12.57 1.98
C ILE A 109 -8.42 -13.15 0.92
N SER A 110 -9.70 -12.78 0.97
CA SER A 110 -10.68 -13.19 -0.06
C SER A 110 -10.32 -12.59 -1.41
N ASP A 111 -9.90 -11.34 -1.44
CA ASP A 111 -9.46 -10.66 -2.66
C ASP A 111 -8.19 -11.34 -3.23
N LYS A 112 -7.24 -11.73 -2.36
CA LYS A 112 -6.05 -12.48 -2.78
C LYS A 112 -6.37 -13.85 -3.36
N ILE A 113 -7.34 -14.56 -2.76
CA ILE A 113 -7.81 -15.87 -3.26
C ILE A 113 -8.46 -15.68 -4.64
N ILE A 114 -9.35 -14.69 -4.78
CA ILE A 114 -10.02 -14.39 -6.05
C ILE A 114 -8.99 -14.02 -7.11
N SER A 115 -8.11 -13.06 -6.84
CA SER A 115 -7.07 -12.63 -7.79
C SER A 115 -6.17 -13.79 -8.23
N CYS A 116 -5.83 -14.71 -7.30
CA CYS A 116 -5.05 -15.89 -7.65
C CYS A 116 -5.81 -16.83 -8.60
N LEU A 117 -7.09 -17.08 -8.35
CA LEU A 117 -7.93 -17.89 -9.24
C LEU A 117 -8.09 -17.22 -10.62
N GLU A 118 -8.25 -15.92 -10.69
CA GLU A 118 -8.33 -15.15 -11.94
C GLU A 118 -7.03 -15.23 -12.76
N PHE A 119 -5.86 -15.11 -12.12
CA PHE A 119 -4.58 -15.31 -12.80
C PHE A 119 -4.43 -16.71 -13.34
N LEU A 120 -4.76 -17.74 -12.55
CA LEU A 120 -4.73 -19.14 -12.97
C LEU A 120 -5.68 -19.42 -14.15
N GLN A 121 -6.89 -18.82 -14.10
CA GLN A 121 -7.89 -18.92 -15.16
C GLN A 121 -7.39 -18.21 -16.42
N LYS A 122 -6.91 -16.98 -16.33
CA LYS A 122 -6.41 -16.16 -17.44
C LYS A 122 -5.27 -16.86 -18.20
N ASP A 123 -4.41 -17.58 -17.48
CA ASP A 123 -3.28 -18.32 -18.07
C ASP A 123 -3.65 -19.77 -18.48
N ASN A 124 -4.93 -20.16 -18.46
CA ASN A 124 -5.42 -21.49 -18.82
C ASN A 124 -4.84 -22.63 -17.95
N VAL A 125 -4.45 -22.35 -16.72
CA VAL A 125 -3.97 -23.35 -15.75
C VAL A 125 -5.14 -24.10 -15.12
N ILE A 126 -6.27 -23.43 -14.97
CA ILE A 126 -7.55 -23.96 -14.54
C ILE A 126 -8.66 -23.64 -15.56
N GLU A 127 -9.85 -24.20 -15.38
CA GLU A 127 -10.95 -24.12 -16.33
C GLU A 127 -11.38 -22.68 -16.60
N GLN A 128 -11.53 -22.35 -17.89
CA GLN A 128 -11.90 -21.02 -18.38
C GLN A 128 -13.42 -20.74 -18.32
N ASP A 129 -14.23 -21.77 -18.38
CA ASP A 129 -15.67 -21.72 -18.51
C ASP A 129 -16.43 -21.72 -17.17
N LEU A 130 -15.71 -21.92 -16.07
CA LEU A 130 -16.26 -21.89 -14.72
C LEU A 130 -16.27 -20.47 -14.14
N SER A 131 -17.33 -20.14 -13.43
CA SER A 131 -17.38 -18.93 -12.60
C SER A 131 -16.41 -19.02 -11.42
N LEU A 132 -16.03 -17.89 -10.85
CA LEU A 132 -15.18 -17.85 -9.65
C LEU A 132 -15.77 -18.67 -8.49
N ARG A 133 -17.10 -18.68 -8.36
CA ARG A 133 -17.76 -19.50 -7.33
C ARG A 133 -17.58 -20.98 -7.57
N GLU A 134 -17.74 -21.44 -8.82
CA GLU A 134 -17.55 -22.84 -9.18
C GLU A 134 -16.07 -23.26 -9.03
N LEU A 135 -15.13 -22.38 -9.39
CA LEU A 135 -13.71 -22.60 -9.14
C LEU A 135 -13.39 -22.71 -7.65
N TYR A 136 -13.95 -21.82 -6.82
CA TYR A 136 -13.81 -21.91 -5.38
C TYR A 136 -14.38 -23.25 -4.86
N ASP A 137 -15.59 -23.64 -5.26
CA ASP A 137 -16.22 -24.88 -4.82
C ASP A 137 -15.43 -26.12 -5.27
N LYS A 138 -14.77 -26.06 -6.43
CA LYS A 138 -13.97 -27.15 -6.97
C LYS A 138 -12.59 -27.31 -6.33
N TYR A 139 -11.92 -26.19 -6.01
CA TYR A 139 -10.52 -26.21 -5.58
C TYR A 139 -10.33 -25.89 -4.10
N LEU A 140 -11.23 -25.13 -3.48
CA LEU A 140 -10.98 -24.53 -2.17
C LEU A 140 -12.08 -24.78 -1.13
N HIS A 141 -13.25 -25.33 -1.54
CA HIS A 141 -14.28 -25.66 -0.56
C HIS A 141 -13.74 -26.63 0.49
N PRO A 142 -13.99 -26.45 1.80
CA PRO A 142 -13.41 -27.30 2.86
C PRO A 142 -13.59 -28.81 2.66
N SER A 143 -14.66 -29.23 1.96
CA SER A 143 -14.90 -30.65 1.68
C SER A 143 -14.04 -31.26 0.58
N VAL A 144 -13.34 -30.45 -0.22
CA VAL A 144 -12.48 -30.92 -1.33
C VAL A 144 -10.99 -30.75 -1.04
N LEU A 145 -10.64 -30.03 0.04
CA LEU A 145 -9.26 -29.85 0.45
C LEU A 145 -8.64 -31.17 0.89
N ASP A 146 -7.47 -31.49 0.34
CA ASP A 146 -6.69 -32.64 0.78
C ASP A 146 -5.82 -32.23 1.99
N LEU A 147 -6.35 -32.49 3.18
CA LEU A 147 -5.72 -32.13 4.44
C LEU A 147 -4.55 -33.06 4.83
N GLU A 148 -4.34 -34.16 4.10
CA GLU A 148 -3.24 -35.11 4.33
C GLU A 148 -1.99 -34.72 3.49
N ARG A 149 -2.04 -33.69 2.66
CA ARG A 149 -0.88 -33.21 1.89
C ARG A 149 0.19 -32.63 2.80
N GLU A 150 1.32 -33.34 2.93
CA GLU A 150 2.45 -32.93 3.78
C GLU A 150 3.05 -31.58 3.37
N GLU A 151 3.02 -31.24 2.08
CA GLU A 151 3.57 -29.98 1.54
C GLU A 151 2.91 -28.75 2.17
N ILE A 152 1.60 -28.80 2.44
CA ILE A 152 0.84 -27.73 3.09
C ILE A 152 1.43 -27.44 4.48
N TRP A 153 1.57 -28.49 5.28
CA TRP A 153 2.03 -28.38 6.67
C TRP A 153 3.51 -28.04 6.76
N LYS A 154 4.31 -28.58 5.85
CA LYS A 154 5.72 -28.23 5.74
C LYS A 154 5.88 -26.74 5.39
N ALA A 155 5.19 -26.25 4.37
CA ALA A 155 5.24 -24.86 3.96
C ALA A 155 4.79 -23.90 5.07
N LEU A 156 3.75 -24.25 5.82
CA LEU A 156 3.32 -23.49 7.00
C LEU A 156 4.39 -23.47 8.10
N GLY A 157 4.93 -24.63 8.47
CA GLY A 157 5.93 -24.77 9.54
C GLY A 157 7.29 -24.12 9.21
N GLU A 158 7.66 -24.03 7.94
CA GLU A 158 8.84 -23.33 7.46
C GLU A 158 8.58 -21.83 7.23
N GLY A 159 7.31 -21.43 7.08
CA GLY A 159 6.91 -20.05 6.81
C GLY A 159 7.34 -19.58 5.42
N THR A 160 7.31 -20.47 4.44
CA THR A 160 7.73 -20.19 3.05
C THR A 160 6.63 -19.55 2.20
N VAL A 161 5.36 -19.71 2.59
CA VAL A 161 4.22 -19.12 1.89
C VAL A 161 3.93 -17.72 2.42
N LEU A 162 3.75 -16.80 1.48
CA LEU A 162 3.38 -15.41 1.77
C LEU A 162 1.92 -15.33 2.24
N ASP A 163 1.67 -14.45 3.19
CA ASP A 163 0.32 -14.05 3.63
C ASP A 163 -0.64 -15.20 3.96
N VAL A 164 -0.13 -16.27 4.59
CA VAL A 164 -1.02 -17.30 5.14
C VAL A 164 -1.95 -16.67 6.17
N PHE A 165 -3.27 -16.79 5.95
CA PHE A 165 -4.26 -16.11 6.77
C PHE A 165 -4.08 -16.43 8.27
N GLN A 166 -4.11 -15.41 9.11
CA GLN A 166 -3.78 -15.38 10.55
C GLN A 166 -2.31 -15.62 10.90
N PHE A 167 -1.48 -16.13 10.01
CA PHE A 167 -0.06 -16.38 10.22
C PHE A 167 0.84 -15.40 9.45
N ASN A 168 0.28 -14.34 8.88
CA ASN A 168 0.98 -13.29 8.13
C ASN A 168 1.66 -12.22 9.01
N THR A 169 1.37 -12.20 10.33
CA THR A 169 2.04 -11.32 11.29
C THR A 169 3.31 -11.96 11.83
N ALA A 170 4.23 -11.16 12.41
CA ALA A 170 5.44 -11.68 13.04
C ALA A 170 5.13 -12.73 14.13
N VAL A 171 4.09 -12.47 14.94
CA VAL A 171 3.65 -13.40 16.00
C VAL A 171 3.06 -14.68 15.39
N GLY A 172 2.22 -14.55 14.37
CA GLY A 172 1.62 -15.69 13.68
C GLY A 172 2.68 -16.56 12.99
N LEU A 173 3.61 -15.96 12.26
CA LEU A 173 4.71 -16.67 11.61
C LEU A 173 5.60 -17.40 12.63
N GLN A 174 5.88 -16.75 13.77
CA GLN A 174 6.64 -17.38 14.85
C GLN A 174 5.86 -18.57 15.44
N ALA A 175 4.55 -18.44 15.64
CA ALA A 175 3.71 -19.53 16.14
C ALA A 175 3.72 -20.72 15.16
N ALA A 176 3.58 -20.49 13.86
CA ALA A 176 3.68 -21.55 12.84
C ALA A 176 5.02 -22.28 12.89
N LYS A 177 6.14 -21.53 12.97
CA LYS A 177 7.50 -22.10 13.03
C LYS A 177 7.81 -22.87 14.32
N VAL A 178 7.21 -22.45 15.43
CA VAL A 178 7.42 -23.09 16.75
C VAL A 178 6.54 -24.31 16.92
N VAL A 179 5.24 -24.19 16.59
CA VAL A 179 4.27 -25.30 16.74
C VAL A 179 4.46 -26.34 15.64
N LYS A 180 4.83 -25.92 14.42
CA LYS A 180 4.95 -26.78 13.23
C LYS A 180 3.70 -27.66 13.07
N PRO A 181 2.54 -27.06 12.79
CA PRO A 181 1.29 -27.80 12.65
C PRO A 181 1.40 -28.86 11.56
N GLN A 182 0.80 -30.02 11.79
CA GLN A 182 0.75 -31.14 10.86
C GLN A 182 -0.68 -31.50 10.43
N ASN A 183 -1.66 -30.77 10.95
CA ASN A 183 -3.07 -30.93 10.63
C ASN A 183 -3.85 -29.64 11.01
N VAL A 184 -5.10 -29.57 10.57
CA VAL A 184 -5.98 -28.40 10.84
C VAL A 184 -6.19 -28.18 12.33
N GLY A 185 -6.31 -29.25 13.14
CA GLY A 185 -6.49 -29.13 14.59
C GLY A 185 -5.32 -28.44 15.27
N GLU A 186 -4.09 -28.79 14.90
CA GLU A 186 -2.87 -28.16 15.42
C GLU A 186 -2.71 -26.73 14.92
N MET A 187 -3.08 -26.45 13.67
CA MET A 187 -3.12 -25.08 13.13
C MET A 187 -4.12 -24.23 13.89
N THR A 188 -5.29 -24.78 14.18
CA THR A 188 -6.34 -24.13 14.97
C THR A 188 -5.86 -23.84 16.39
N ALA A 189 -5.19 -24.81 17.04
CA ALA A 189 -4.58 -24.61 18.35
C ALA A 189 -3.48 -23.55 18.32
N ALA A 190 -2.59 -23.55 17.34
CA ALA A 190 -1.55 -22.53 17.18
C ALA A 190 -2.13 -21.13 17.06
N ASN A 191 -3.23 -20.98 16.30
CA ASN A 191 -3.94 -19.71 16.15
C ASN A 191 -4.55 -19.20 17.47
N ALA A 192 -5.02 -20.08 18.35
CA ALA A 192 -5.49 -19.72 19.68
C ALA A 192 -4.33 -19.41 20.64
N LEU A 193 -3.32 -20.30 20.69
CA LEU A 193 -2.19 -20.23 21.62
C LEU A 193 -1.33 -18.98 21.44
N MET A 194 -1.15 -18.47 20.21
CA MET A 194 -0.36 -17.27 19.96
C MET A 194 -0.94 -16.01 20.60
N ARG A 195 -2.20 -16.08 21.05
CA ARG A 195 -2.93 -14.95 21.66
C ARG A 195 -2.95 -15.03 23.19
N LEU A 196 -2.57 -16.18 23.75
CA LEU A 196 -2.50 -16.37 25.19
C LEU A 196 -1.21 -15.78 25.74
N MET A 197 -1.32 -14.98 26.78
CA MET A 197 -0.18 -14.33 27.43
C MET A 197 0.43 -15.28 28.45
N GLY A 198 1.75 -15.45 28.40
CA GLY A 198 2.50 -16.10 29.49
C GLY A 198 2.72 -15.18 30.66
N GLU A 199 2.82 -15.71 31.89
CA GLU A 199 3.33 -14.95 33.03
C GLU A 199 4.84 -14.76 32.88
N GLN A 200 5.32 -13.57 33.26
CA GLN A 200 6.74 -13.25 33.17
C GLN A 200 7.61 -14.26 33.96
N GLY A 201 8.55 -14.89 33.29
CA GLY A 201 9.45 -15.88 33.88
C GLY A 201 8.90 -17.29 33.97
N LYS A 202 7.70 -17.56 33.43
CA LYS A 202 7.13 -18.91 33.33
C LYS A 202 7.03 -19.36 31.86
N GLU A 203 6.95 -20.68 31.66
CA GLU A 203 6.69 -21.30 30.37
C GLU A 203 5.34 -20.79 29.81
N THR A 204 5.33 -20.32 28.56
CA THR A 204 4.10 -19.87 27.92
C THR A 204 3.20 -21.06 27.54
N PRO A 205 1.88 -20.85 27.39
CA PRO A 205 0.98 -21.93 26.93
C PRO A 205 1.42 -22.54 25.59
N MET A 206 1.98 -21.77 24.69
CA MET A 206 2.49 -22.27 23.41
C MET A 206 3.74 -23.13 23.57
N GLU A 207 4.71 -22.71 24.39
CA GLU A 207 5.90 -23.52 24.69
C GLU A 207 5.52 -24.84 25.37
N LYS A 208 4.59 -24.78 26.32
CA LYS A 208 4.03 -25.96 26.98
C LYS A 208 3.38 -26.90 25.97
N TYR A 209 2.56 -26.39 25.05
CA TYR A 209 1.92 -27.17 24.00
C TYR A 209 2.95 -27.89 23.12
N VAL A 210 3.98 -27.20 22.67
CA VAL A 210 5.06 -27.78 21.85
C VAL A 210 5.83 -28.86 22.60
N ARG A 211 6.15 -28.64 23.87
CA ARG A 211 6.82 -29.61 24.70
C ARG A 211 5.99 -30.88 24.90
N MET A 212 4.70 -30.72 25.18
CA MET A 212 3.77 -31.82 25.38
C MET A 212 3.37 -32.53 24.09
N LYS A 213 3.35 -31.82 22.95
CA LYS A 213 3.18 -32.42 21.61
C LYS A 213 4.30 -33.42 21.29
N LYS A 214 5.55 -33.16 21.72
CA LYS A 214 6.69 -34.06 21.51
C LYS A 214 6.58 -35.33 22.34
N ASP A 215 6.00 -35.26 23.53
CA ASP A 215 5.70 -36.41 24.40
C ASP A 215 4.32 -36.22 25.06
N PRO A 216 3.27 -36.79 24.45
CA PRO A 216 1.91 -36.68 24.96
C PRO A 216 1.68 -37.28 26.36
N ASN A 217 2.63 -38.04 26.93
CA ASN A 217 2.51 -38.54 28.28
C ASN A 217 2.85 -37.50 29.35
N LEU A 218 3.53 -36.41 28.99
CA LEU A 218 3.96 -35.37 29.94
C LEU A 218 2.78 -34.70 30.65
N TRP A 219 1.64 -34.47 29.98
CA TRP A 219 0.49 -33.89 30.65
C TRP A 219 -0.13 -34.84 31.69
N LYS A 220 -0.08 -36.16 31.46
CA LYS A 220 -0.53 -37.18 32.44
C LYS A 220 0.40 -37.21 33.64
N GLN A 221 1.71 -37.04 33.45
CA GLN A 221 2.70 -36.90 34.52
C GLN A 221 2.47 -35.60 35.31
N GLU A 222 2.20 -34.50 34.63
CA GLU A 222 1.84 -33.23 35.27
C GLU A 222 0.57 -33.39 36.10
N ALA A 223 -0.49 -33.99 35.57
CA ALA A 223 -1.72 -34.27 36.33
C ALA A 223 -1.47 -35.12 37.57
N LYS A 224 -0.61 -36.17 37.48
CA LYS A 224 -0.18 -36.94 38.64
C LYS A 224 0.59 -36.13 39.67
N SER A 225 1.38 -35.15 39.26
CA SER A 225 2.10 -34.26 40.18
C SER A 225 1.17 -33.34 41.00
N TYR A 226 -0.04 -33.05 40.47
CA TYR A 226 -1.11 -32.40 41.23
C TYR A 226 -1.86 -33.36 42.16
N GLY A 227 -1.55 -34.68 42.14
CA GLY A 227 -2.19 -35.70 42.94
C GLY A 227 -3.47 -36.26 42.33
N LEU A 228 -3.67 -36.11 41.00
CA LEU A 228 -4.80 -36.73 40.30
C LEU A 228 -4.59 -38.25 40.21
N THR A 229 -5.67 -38.98 40.46
CA THR A 229 -5.69 -40.44 40.30
C THR A 229 -5.78 -40.84 38.82
N ASP A 230 -5.53 -42.12 38.50
CA ASP A 230 -5.69 -42.63 37.13
C ASP A 230 -7.16 -42.51 36.67
N GLU A 231 -8.14 -42.57 37.57
CA GLU A 231 -9.55 -42.31 37.28
C GLU A 231 -9.78 -40.84 36.93
N ASP A 232 -9.21 -39.90 37.69
CA ASP A 232 -9.29 -38.45 37.38
C ASP A 232 -8.65 -38.14 36.04
N ILE A 233 -7.47 -38.73 35.75
CA ILE A 233 -6.79 -38.56 34.46
C ILE A 233 -7.64 -39.10 33.30
N LYS A 234 -8.35 -40.21 33.51
CA LYS A 234 -9.27 -40.75 32.49
C LYS A 234 -10.43 -39.80 32.21
N ILE A 235 -10.96 -39.10 33.23
CA ILE A 235 -11.96 -38.08 33.05
C ILE A 235 -11.38 -36.92 32.25
N MET A 236 -10.21 -36.43 32.64
CA MET A 236 -9.55 -35.28 31.99
C MET A 236 -9.09 -35.61 30.56
N SER A 237 -8.79 -36.86 30.23
CA SER A 237 -8.38 -37.27 28.88
C SER A 237 -9.40 -36.90 27.82
N LYS A 238 -10.70 -36.89 28.13
CA LYS A 238 -11.77 -36.49 27.21
C LYS A 238 -11.56 -35.07 26.62
N TYR A 239 -10.91 -34.20 27.37
CA TYR A 239 -10.76 -32.77 27.07
C TYR A 239 -9.33 -32.36 26.76
N TYR A 240 -8.35 -32.98 27.44
CA TYR A 240 -6.94 -32.60 27.40
C TYR A 240 -6.15 -33.33 26.31
N GLU A 241 -6.53 -34.60 26.00
CA GLU A 241 -5.72 -35.43 25.10
C GLU A 241 -5.63 -34.89 23.68
N ARG A 242 -6.74 -34.34 23.15
CA ARG A 242 -6.81 -33.73 21.82
C ARG A 242 -5.92 -32.46 21.66
N HIS A 243 -5.51 -31.85 22.77
CA HIS A 243 -4.70 -30.64 22.83
C HIS A 243 -3.37 -30.85 23.55
N TYR A 244 -2.90 -32.08 23.60
CA TYR A 244 -1.64 -32.42 24.27
C TYR A 244 -1.55 -31.88 25.71
N GLY A 245 -2.65 -31.83 26.44
CA GLY A 245 -2.69 -31.33 27.81
C GLY A 245 -2.79 -29.81 27.97
N VAL A 246 -2.98 -29.08 26.89
CA VAL A 246 -3.09 -27.59 26.91
C VAL A 246 -4.37 -27.17 26.19
N PRO A 247 -5.55 -27.22 26.81
CA PRO A 247 -6.81 -26.80 26.20
C PRO A 247 -6.81 -25.29 25.94
N PRO A 248 -6.87 -24.82 24.68
CA PRO A 248 -6.69 -23.43 24.37
C PRO A 248 -7.99 -22.64 24.21
N TYR A 249 -9.17 -23.30 24.23
CA TYR A 249 -10.42 -22.70 23.83
C TYR A 249 -11.36 -22.42 24.99
N GLN A 250 -12.19 -21.38 24.83
CA GLN A 250 -13.27 -21.08 25.78
C GLN A 250 -14.32 -22.20 25.86
N GLU A 251 -14.51 -22.97 24.80
CA GLU A 251 -15.38 -24.14 24.75
C GLU A 251 -14.82 -25.29 25.62
N ASP A 252 -13.51 -25.45 25.65
CA ASP A 252 -12.87 -26.41 26.56
C ASP A 252 -13.17 -26.08 28.02
N LEU A 253 -13.04 -24.80 28.39
CA LEU A 253 -13.41 -24.33 29.72
C LEU A 253 -14.86 -24.66 30.05
N MET A 254 -15.78 -24.37 29.14
CA MET A 254 -17.20 -24.61 29.37
C MET A 254 -17.51 -26.11 29.53
N THR A 255 -17.02 -26.94 28.61
CA THR A 255 -17.31 -28.37 28.58
C THR A 255 -16.73 -29.10 29.78
N VAL A 256 -15.50 -28.74 30.17
CA VAL A 256 -14.86 -29.29 31.38
C VAL A 256 -15.66 -28.94 32.64
N LEU A 257 -16.07 -27.66 32.80
CA LEU A 257 -16.83 -27.25 33.98
C LEU A 257 -18.24 -27.87 34.05
N MET A 258 -18.82 -28.22 32.92
CA MET A 258 -20.15 -28.84 32.83
C MET A 258 -20.14 -30.34 33.11
N ASP A 259 -19.00 -31.02 32.90
CA ASP A 259 -18.93 -32.48 33.14
C ASP A 259 -19.29 -32.80 34.59
N LYS A 260 -20.17 -33.79 34.80
CA LYS A 260 -20.65 -34.20 36.12
C LYS A 260 -19.52 -34.76 37.01
N ASP A 261 -18.47 -35.30 36.39
CA ASP A 261 -17.33 -35.88 37.05
C ASP A 261 -16.21 -34.84 37.32
N THR A 262 -16.42 -33.59 36.97
CA THR A 262 -15.52 -32.45 37.28
C THR A 262 -16.19 -31.47 38.24
N CYS A 263 -16.89 -30.42 37.73
CA CYS A 263 -17.52 -29.37 38.53
C CYS A 263 -19.06 -29.37 38.46
N ASN A 264 -19.65 -30.11 37.52
CA ASN A 264 -21.10 -30.24 37.31
C ASN A 264 -21.85 -28.87 37.25
N PHE A 265 -21.28 -27.91 36.49
CA PHE A 265 -21.92 -26.63 36.26
C PHE A 265 -23.06 -26.79 35.25
N THR A 266 -24.09 -25.97 35.41
CA THR A 266 -25.10 -25.79 34.35
C THR A 266 -24.51 -25.01 33.18
N LEU A 267 -25.16 -25.08 32.00
CA LEU A 267 -24.77 -24.29 30.83
C LEU A 267 -24.71 -22.80 31.15
N ALA A 268 -25.70 -22.30 31.90
CA ALA A 268 -25.75 -20.88 32.30
C ALA A 268 -24.56 -20.46 33.17
N GLU A 269 -24.20 -21.31 34.15
CA GLU A 269 -23.03 -21.12 35.04
C GLU A 269 -21.72 -21.17 34.26
N SER A 270 -21.56 -22.15 33.34
CA SER A 270 -20.36 -22.26 32.49
C SER A 270 -20.22 -21.05 31.54
N ASN A 271 -21.31 -20.59 30.97
CA ASN A 271 -21.28 -19.39 30.11
C ASN A 271 -20.95 -18.11 30.92
N ALA A 272 -21.48 -17.99 32.14
CA ALA A 272 -21.10 -16.91 33.05
C ALA A 272 -19.61 -16.96 33.41
N ALA A 273 -19.09 -18.17 33.71
CA ALA A 273 -17.65 -18.41 33.96
C ALA A 273 -16.78 -18.00 32.75
N ARG A 274 -17.17 -18.42 31.54
CA ARG A 274 -16.49 -18.03 30.30
C ARG A 274 -16.43 -16.50 30.14
N LYS A 275 -17.55 -15.80 30.33
CA LYS A 275 -17.62 -14.33 30.23
C LYS A 275 -16.73 -13.65 31.29
N LEU A 276 -16.70 -14.19 32.50
CA LEU A 276 -15.88 -13.68 33.60
C LEU A 276 -14.38 -13.84 33.31
N VAL A 277 -13.97 -15.01 32.83
CA VAL A 277 -12.59 -15.33 32.46
C VAL A 277 -12.15 -14.43 31.28
N ALA A 278 -12.95 -14.35 30.22
CA ALA A 278 -12.62 -13.54 29.04
C ALA A 278 -12.51 -12.04 29.33
N LYS A 279 -13.35 -11.50 30.22
CA LYS A 279 -13.34 -10.07 30.61
C LYS A 279 -12.38 -9.73 31.73
N LYS A 280 -11.70 -10.72 32.34
CA LYS A 280 -10.79 -10.57 33.50
C LYS A 280 -11.41 -9.71 34.60
N GLN A 281 -12.65 -10.05 35.03
CA GLN A 281 -13.35 -9.35 36.09
C GLN A 281 -12.71 -9.71 37.46
N MET A 282 -11.63 -9.02 37.81
CA MET A 282 -10.79 -9.34 38.96
C MET A 282 -11.56 -9.34 40.30
N ASP A 283 -12.56 -8.49 40.42
CA ASP A 283 -13.48 -8.43 41.57
C ASP A 283 -14.24 -9.73 41.82
N LYS A 284 -14.55 -10.48 40.77
CA LYS A 284 -15.33 -11.73 40.82
C LYS A 284 -14.49 -13.01 40.68
N ILE A 285 -13.22 -12.87 40.31
CA ILE A 285 -12.33 -14.02 40.11
C ILE A 285 -12.14 -14.80 41.43
N GLY A 286 -12.04 -14.11 42.56
CA GLY A 286 -11.90 -14.74 43.87
C GLY A 286 -13.10 -15.61 44.23
N GLU A 287 -14.31 -15.10 44.07
CA GLU A 287 -15.56 -15.87 44.30
C GLU A 287 -15.68 -17.05 43.33
N PHE A 288 -15.33 -16.83 42.08
CA PHE A 288 -15.32 -17.87 41.07
C PHE A 288 -14.32 -19.02 41.43
N ARG A 289 -13.14 -18.67 41.93
CA ARG A 289 -12.17 -19.65 42.37
C ARG A 289 -12.73 -20.49 43.53
N ILE A 290 -13.33 -19.87 44.54
CA ILE A 290 -13.97 -20.57 45.64
C ILE A 290 -15.03 -21.54 45.09
N LYS A 291 -15.87 -21.09 44.17
CA LYS A 291 -16.90 -21.94 43.55
C LYS A 291 -16.34 -23.14 42.82
N ILE A 292 -15.17 -23.03 42.15
CA ILE A 292 -14.49 -24.15 41.51
C ILE A 292 -14.02 -25.17 42.56
N PHE A 293 -13.41 -24.69 43.66
CA PHE A 293 -12.91 -25.55 44.72
C PHE A 293 -14.05 -26.26 45.46
N ASP A 294 -15.19 -25.63 45.63
CA ASP A 294 -16.37 -26.21 46.29
C ASP A 294 -17.08 -27.27 45.40
N ARG A 295 -17.03 -27.09 44.07
CA ARG A 295 -17.80 -27.89 43.12
C ARG A 295 -16.98 -29.01 42.46
N ALA A 296 -15.64 -28.89 42.43
CA ALA A 296 -14.78 -29.91 41.82
C ALA A 296 -14.85 -31.24 42.60
N LYS A 297 -14.67 -32.33 41.86
CA LYS A 297 -14.68 -33.71 42.43
C LYS A 297 -13.78 -33.85 43.64
N ASN A 298 -12.64 -33.22 43.67
CA ASN A 298 -11.70 -33.13 44.78
C ASN A 298 -10.80 -31.88 44.65
N GLU A 299 -10.05 -31.57 45.74
CA GLU A 299 -9.18 -30.36 45.78
C GLU A 299 -8.05 -30.44 44.76
N ASN A 300 -7.49 -31.61 44.50
CA ASN A 300 -6.42 -31.78 43.51
C ASN A 300 -6.93 -31.48 42.10
N MET A 301 -8.16 -31.92 41.75
CA MET A 301 -8.83 -31.57 40.52
C MET A 301 -9.08 -30.07 40.42
N ALA A 302 -9.55 -29.43 41.49
CA ALA A 302 -9.77 -27.99 41.52
C ALA A 302 -8.48 -27.19 41.23
N ARG A 303 -7.36 -27.56 41.87
CA ARG A 303 -6.06 -26.92 41.62
C ARG A 303 -5.59 -27.15 40.18
N TYR A 304 -5.67 -28.36 39.68
CA TYR A 304 -5.28 -28.69 38.33
C TYR A 304 -6.08 -27.89 37.28
N LEU A 305 -7.41 -27.88 37.43
CA LEU A 305 -8.29 -27.07 36.54
C LEU A 305 -7.98 -25.58 36.63
N TRP A 306 -7.74 -25.09 37.82
CA TRP A 306 -7.43 -23.68 37.99
C TRP A 306 -6.12 -23.29 37.30
N ASP A 307 -5.05 -24.06 37.54
CA ASP A 307 -3.71 -23.67 37.07
C ASP A 307 -3.47 -23.99 35.59
N THR A 308 -4.12 -25.03 35.03
CA THR A 308 -3.84 -25.49 33.67
C THR A 308 -4.88 -25.07 32.63
N LEU A 309 -6.12 -24.75 33.07
CA LEU A 309 -7.21 -24.39 32.17
C LEU A 309 -7.69 -22.96 32.38
N ILE A 310 -7.95 -22.55 33.64
CA ILE A 310 -8.60 -21.26 33.92
C ILE A 310 -7.61 -20.11 33.92
N ALA A 311 -6.53 -20.21 34.68
CA ALA A 311 -5.54 -19.15 34.83
C ALA A 311 -4.89 -18.73 33.48
N PRO A 312 -4.49 -19.66 32.60
CA PRO A 312 -3.92 -19.30 31.29
C PRO A 312 -4.88 -18.54 30.37
N GLN A 313 -6.21 -18.71 30.54
CA GLN A 313 -7.23 -18.07 29.72
C GLN A 313 -7.74 -16.74 30.33
N LEU A 314 -7.27 -16.32 31.50
CA LEU A 314 -7.71 -15.07 32.14
C LEU A 314 -7.38 -13.85 31.28
N GLY A 315 -8.44 -13.16 30.84
CA GLY A 315 -8.35 -11.94 30.03
C GLY A 315 -8.43 -12.18 28.52
N TYR A 316 -8.42 -13.44 28.06
CA TYR A 316 -8.63 -13.77 26.66
C TYR A 316 -9.09 -15.21 26.48
N GLY A 317 -10.37 -15.39 26.13
CA GLY A 317 -10.90 -16.70 25.73
C GLY A 317 -11.11 -16.70 24.20
N PHE A 318 -10.51 -17.65 23.50
CA PHE A 318 -10.65 -17.78 22.06
C PHE A 318 -11.64 -18.88 21.69
N SER A 319 -12.52 -18.61 20.70
CA SER A 319 -13.50 -19.61 20.26
C SER A 319 -12.86 -20.62 19.32
N GLU A 320 -13.10 -21.92 19.57
CA GLU A 320 -12.65 -23.01 18.71
C GLU A 320 -13.24 -22.90 17.31
N LEU A 321 -14.55 -22.65 17.19
CA LEU A 321 -15.25 -22.54 15.90
C LEU A 321 -14.72 -21.40 15.06
N HIS A 322 -14.47 -20.24 15.69
CA HIS A 322 -13.87 -19.09 15.00
C HIS A 322 -12.43 -19.41 14.56
N SER A 323 -11.63 -20.02 15.44
CA SER A 323 -10.26 -20.40 15.12
C SER A 323 -10.20 -21.42 13.98
N LEU A 324 -11.10 -22.41 14.01
CA LEU A 324 -11.20 -23.46 13.00
C LEU A 324 -11.58 -22.87 11.62
N ALA A 325 -12.61 -22.02 11.58
CA ALA A 325 -13.04 -21.37 10.33
C ALA A 325 -11.89 -20.57 9.70
N TYR A 326 -11.15 -19.81 10.51
CA TYR A 326 -9.98 -19.04 10.05
C TYR A 326 -8.81 -19.93 9.63
N SER A 327 -8.62 -21.07 10.29
CA SER A 327 -7.61 -22.06 9.91
C SER A 327 -7.92 -22.67 8.54
N PHE A 328 -9.18 -22.93 8.22
CA PHE A 328 -9.56 -23.37 6.87
C PHE A 328 -9.24 -22.34 5.81
N VAL A 329 -9.48 -21.05 6.06
CA VAL A 329 -9.05 -19.99 5.14
C VAL A 329 -7.53 -19.98 4.99
N GLY A 330 -6.77 -20.19 6.06
CA GLY A 330 -5.32 -20.36 6.01
C GLY A 330 -4.89 -21.57 5.17
N VAL A 331 -5.59 -22.70 5.28
CA VAL A 331 -5.35 -23.89 4.43
C VAL A 331 -5.64 -23.60 2.96
N GLN A 332 -6.70 -22.85 2.65
CA GLN A 332 -7.00 -22.44 1.28
C GLN A 332 -5.87 -21.61 0.65
N THR A 333 -5.25 -20.72 1.43
CA THR A 333 -4.10 -19.94 0.95
C THR A 333 -2.87 -20.84 0.71
N LEU A 334 -2.64 -21.80 1.60
CA LEU A 334 -1.57 -22.79 1.45
C LEU A 334 -1.82 -23.73 0.25
N GLU A 335 -3.08 -24.12 0.03
CA GLU A 335 -3.47 -24.95 -1.13
C GLU A 335 -3.13 -24.25 -2.45
N LEU A 336 -3.53 -22.98 -2.62
CA LEU A 336 -3.20 -22.20 -3.82
C LEU A 336 -1.69 -22.05 -4.03
N ALA A 337 -0.96 -21.72 -2.96
CA ALA A 337 0.47 -21.46 -3.02
C ALA A 337 1.34 -22.72 -3.23
N THR A 338 0.83 -23.91 -2.86
CA THR A 338 1.61 -25.17 -2.95
C THR A 338 1.14 -26.10 -4.05
N ARG A 339 -0.09 -25.97 -4.52
CA ARG A 339 -0.64 -26.77 -5.62
C ARG A 339 -0.27 -26.23 -6.99
N PHE A 340 -0.19 -24.91 -7.11
CA PHE A 340 0.14 -24.21 -8.35
C PHE A 340 1.51 -23.52 -8.24
N PRO A 341 2.12 -23.09 -9.35
CA PRO A 341 3.34 -22.29 -9.28
C PRO A 341 3.19 -21.10 -8.33
N ALA A 342 4.08 -20.98 -7.36
CA ALA A 342 3.97 -20.00 -6.27
C ALA A 342 3.88 -18.53 -6.74
N VAL A 343 4.36 -18.25 -7.95
CA VAL A 343 4.28 -16.91 -8.55
C VAL A 343 2.85 -16.40 -8.69
N TYR A 344 1.85 -17.26 -8.90
CA TYR A 344 0.44 -16.87 -8.96
C TYR A 344 -0.05 -16.31 -7.62
N TRP A 345 0.19 -17.07 -6.55
CA TRP A 345 -0.16 -16.62 -5.20
C TRP A 345 0.60 -15.35 -4.79
N ASN A 346 1.90 -15.32 -5.07
CA ASN A 346 2.75 -14.18 -4.75
C ASN A 346 2.30 -12.91 -5.51
N THR A 347 1.92 -13.06 -6.78
CA THR A 347 1.38 -11.93 -7.57
C THR A 347 0.06 -11.44 -7.01
N ALA A 348 -0.86 -12.34 -6.64
CA ALA A 348 -2.13 -11.98 -6.02
C ALA A 348 -1.93 -11.23 -4.70
N CYS A 349 -0.99 -11.69 -3.86
CA CYS A 349 -0.63 -11.00 -2.63
C CYS A 349 -0.08 -9.59 -2.91
N LEU A 350 0.86 -9.44 -3.85
CA LEU A 350 1.42 -8.14 -4.20
C LEU A 350 0.35 -7.20 -4.75
N ALA A 351 -0.48 -7.69 -5.63
CA ALA A 351 -1.56 -6.95 -6.27
C ALA A 351 -2.50 -6.33 -5.22
N VAL A 352 -3.03 -7.14 -4.30
CA VAL A 352 -3.95 -6.68 -3.26
C VAL A 352 -3.23 -5.80 -2.22
N ASN A 353 -2.03 -6.20 -1.75
CA ASN A 353 -1.28 -5.43 -0.75
C ASN A 353 -0.90 -4.04 -1.26
N SER A 354 -0.60 -3.90 -2.54
CA SER A 354 -0.29 -2.61 -3.17
C SER A 354 -1.52 -1.72 -3.39
N GLY A 355 -2.72 -2.31 -3.46
CA GLY A 355 -3.95 -1.61 -3.82
C GLY A 355 -3.99 -1.13 -5.26
N SER A 356 -3.11 -1.68 -6.12
CA SER A 356 -2.98 -1.32 -7.54
C SER A 356 -3.54 -2.37 -8.49
N ALA A 357 -4.25 -3.36 -7.97
CA ALA A 357 -4.40 -4.63 -8.64
C ALA A 357 -5.47 -4.66 -9.72
N ASP A 358 -6.51 -3.84 -9.65
CA ASP A 358 -7.72 -4.15 -10.36
C ASP A 358 -8.13 -3.05 -11.32
N GLU A 359 -8.60 -3.48 -12.51
CA GLU A 359 -9.43 -2.68 -13.39
C GLU A 359 -10.60 -2.04 -12.62
N ASP A 360 -11.09 -2.68 -11.55
CA ASP A 360 -12.08 -2.13 -10.61
C ASP A 360 -11.60 -0.87 -9.86
N ASN A 361 -10.31 -0.56 -9.90
CA ASN A 361 -9.72 0.68 -9.41
C ASN A 361 -9.57 1.78 -10.47
N GLU A 362 -10.19 1.62 -11.64
CA GLU A 362 -10.24 2.67 -12.64
C GLU A 362 -10.74 3.99 -12.04
N GLY A 363 -10.08 5.09 -12.41
CA GLY A 363 -10.39 6.42 -11.91
C GLY A 363 -9.86 6.75 -10.52
N LYS A 364 -9.27 5.81 -9.78
CA LYS A 364 -8.59 6.09 -8.51
C LYS A 364 -7.12 6.43 -8.72
N SER A 365 -6.60 7.34 -7.90
CA SER A 365 -5.17 7.66 -7.88
C SER A 365 -4.37 6.51 -7.26
N THR A 366 -3.24 6.15 -7.88
CA THR A 366 -2.31 5.13 -7.36
C THR A 366 -1.63 5.63 -6.08
N ASP A 367 -1.68 4.85 -5.00
CA ASP A 367 -0.89 5.09 -3.79
C ASP A 367 0.50 4.47 -3.97
N TYR A 368 1.42 5.27 -4.52
CA TYR A 368 2.79 4.83 -4.79
C TYR A 368 3.56 4.40 -3.53
N GLY A 369 3.25 5.00 -2.37
CA GLY A 369 3.87 4.62 -1.10
C GLY A 369 3.47 3.20 -0.68
N LYS A 370 2.20 2.86 -0.84
CA LYS A 370 1.67 1.51 -0.58
C LYS A 370 2.27 0.49 -1.54
N VAL A 371 2.37 0.82 -2.83
CA VAL A 371 3.00 -0.02 -3.87
C VAL A 371 4.47 -0.29 -3.53
N ALA A 372 5.25 0.75 -3.26
CA ALA A 372 6.67 0.61 -2.93
C ALA A 372 6.91 -0.24 -1.68
N LYS A 373 6.09 -0.05 -0.64
CA LYS A 373 6.14 -0.84 0.58
C LYS A 373 5.86 -2.32 0.32
N ALA A 374 4.80 -2.62 -0.43
CA ALA A 374 4.41 -4.00 -0.75
C ALA A 374 5.48 -4.72 -1.58
N ILE A 375 6.09 -4.03 -2.56
CA ILE A 375 7.22 -4.57 -3.34
C ILE A 375 8.43 -4.83 -2.44
N GLY A 376 8.79 -3.89 -1.57
CA GLY A 376 9.92 -4.06 -0.64
C GLY A 376 9.73 -5.26 0.29
N GLU A 377 8.52 -5.49 0.80
CA GLU A 377 8.20 -6.64 1.65
C GLU A 377 8.32 -7.97 0.89
N ILE A 378 7.87 -8.03 -0.35
CA ILE A 378 7.96 -9.22 -1.21
C ILE A 378 9.41 -9.51 -1.61
N MET A 379 10.15 -8.50 -2.07
CA MET A 379 11.56 -8.65 -2.43
C MET A 379 12.43 -9.03 -1.22
N GLY A 380 12.13 -8.48 -0.05
CA GLY A 380 12.75 -8.87 1.22
C GLY A 380 12.57 -10.34 1.60
N ARG A 381 11.60 -11.03 1.00
CA ARG A 381 11.37 -12.49 1.14
C ARG A 381 12.03 -13.31 0.01
N GLY A 382 12.78 -12.66 -0.89
CA GLY A 382 13.47 -13.31 -2.01
C GLY A 382 12.61 -13.56 -3.24
N ILE A 383 11.38 -13.02 -3.29
CA ILE A 383 10.50 -13.12 -4.45
C ILE A 383 10.88 -12.04 -5.44
N GLN A 384 11.14 -12.41 -6.69
CA GLN A 384 11.57 -11.48 -7.72
C GLN A 384 10.38 -10.68 -8.26
N VAL A 385 10.54 -9.36 -8.28
CA VAL A 385 9.63 -8.44 -8.99
C VAL A 385 10.45 -7.79 -10.09
N SER A 386 10.11 -8.02 -11.34
CA SER A 386 10.84 -7.44 -12.47
C SER A 386 10.26 -6.09 -12.88
N LEU A 387 11.08 -5.31 -13.56
CA LEU A 387 10.66 -4.06 -14.18
C LEU A 387 9.63 -4.30 -15.29
N LEU A 388 9.06 -3.20 -15.76
CA LEU A 388 8.13 -3.17 -16.88
C LEU A 388 8.69 -3.83 -18.15
N ASP A 389 7.83 -4.53 -18.83
CA ASP A 389 8.04 -4.96 -20.21
C ASP A 389 6.86 -4.47 -21.05
N ILE A 390 7.11 -3.58 -22.01
CA ILE A 390 6.06 -2.94 -22.79
C ILE A 390 5.18 -3.94 -23.55
N ASN A 391 5.71 -5.10 -23.91
CA ASN A 391 4.99 -6.15 -24.61
C ASN A 391 4.31 -7.17 -23.67
N LYS A 392 4.74 -7.26 -22.41
CA LYS A 392 4.25 -8.30 -21.48
C LYS A 392 3.47 -7.77 -20.28
N SER A 393 3.89 -6.61 -19.69
CA SER A 393 3.24 -6.04 -18.49
C SER A 393 1.77 -5.75 -18.73
N ASP A 394 0.92 -6.05 -17.78
CA ASP A 394 -0.52 -5.83 -17.85
C ASP A 394 -0.94 -4.53 -17.14
N PHE A 395 -2.23 -4.31 -16.95
CA PHE A 395 -2.75 -3.15 -16.20
C PHE A 395 -2.13 -3.12 -14.81
N GLY A 396 -2.34 -4.17 -14.02
CA GLY A 396 -1.73 -4.40 -12.72
C GLY A 396 -0.51 -5.33 -12.79
N PHE A 397 -0.11 -5.84 -11.63
CA PHE A 397 0.93 -6.86 -11.56
C PHE A 397 0.50 -8.15 -12.28
N LYS A 398 1.45 -8.83 -12.90
CA LYS A 398 1.21 -10.05 -13.67
C LYS A 398 2.23 -11.12 -13.31
N PRO A 399 1.82 -12.42 -13.15
CA PRO A 399 2.78 -13.50 -12.99
C PRO A 399 3.53 -13.76 -14.32
N ASP A 400 4.85 -13.93 -14.26
CA ASP A 400 5.68 -14.50 -15.32
C ASP A 400 6.17 -15.87 -14.86
N VAL A 401 5.44 -16.91 -15.26
CA VAL A 401 5.68 -18.29 -14.80
C VAL A 401 7.00 -18.82 -15.34
N ASP A 402 7.37 -18.46 -16.58
CA ASP A 402 8.57 -18.94 -17.25
C ASP A 402 9.84 -18.48 -16.52
N ASN A 403 9.82 -17.27 -15.97
CA ASN A 403 10.94 -16.69 -15.25
C ASN A 403 10.77 -16.78 -13.72
N ASN A 404 9.62 -17.26 -13.24
CA ASN A 404 9.25 -17.29 -11.81
C ASN A 404 9.40 -15.91 -11.13
N GLU A 405 8.92 -14.86 -11.81
CA GLU A 405 8.97 -13.48 -11.35
C GLU A 405 7.63 -12.76 -11.50
N ILE A 406 7.43 -11.67 -10.79
CA ILE A 406 6.24 -10.82 -10.90
C ILE A 406 6.58 -9.64 -11.81
N LEU A 407 5.84 -9.46 -12.90
CA LEU A 407 5.97 -8.30 -13.77
C LEU A 407 5.27 -7.08 -13.15
N PHE A 408 5.96 -5.95 -13.16
CA PHE A 408 5.39 -4.68 -12.71
C PHE A 408 4.26 -4.22 -13.64
N GLY A 409 3.17 -3.69 -13.06
CA GLY A 409 2.00 -3.23 -13.79
C GLY A 409 2.18 -1.84 -14.42
N LEU A 410 1.62 -1.63 -15.61
CA LEU A 410 1.69 -0.35 -16.33
C LEU A 410 1.04 0.81 -15.56
N LYS A 411 -0.05 0.55 -14.83
CA LYS A 411 -0.75 1.54 -13.99
C LYS A 411 0.11 2.05 -12.84
N GLY A 412 1.09 1.27 -12.40
CA GLY A 412 2.03 1.68 -11.37
C GLY A 412 3.06 2.72 -11.82
N VAL A 413 3.09 3.11 -13.09
CA VAL A 413 4.02 4.11 -13.64
C VAL A 413 3.46 5.51 -13.45
N ASN A 414 4.24 6.39 -12.82
CA ASN A 414 3.85 7.77 -12.59
C ASN A 414 3.56 8.50 -13.90
N GLY A 415 2.37 9.10 -14.02
CA GLY A 415 1.95 9.82 -15.24
C GLY A 415 1.39 8.94 -16.35
N VAL A 416 1.15 7.65 -16.10
CA VAL A 416 0.47 6.72 -17.01
C VAL A 416 -0.95 6.48 -16.50
N GLY A 417 -1.94 7.01 -17.23
CA GLY A 417 -3.37 6.88 -16.90
C GLY A 417 -4.01 5.64 -17.52
N ASP A 418 -5.22 5.31 -17.05
CA ASP A 418 -5.94 4.07 -17.41
C ASP A 418 -6.16 3.94 -18.91
N GLU A 419 -6.66 4.99 -19.57
CA GLU A 419 -6.88 5.04 -21.03
C GLU A 419 -5.58 4.73 -21.81
N LEU A 420 -4.45 5.27 -21.35
CA LEU A 420 -3.17 5.02 -21.98
C LEU A 420 -2.75 3.55 -21.78
N VAL A 421 -2.97 2.97 -20.60
CA VAL A 421 -2.67 1.55 -20.34
C VAL A 421 -3.45 0.64 -21.27
N HIS A 422 -4.77 0.86 -21.41
CA HIS A 422 -5.61 0.09 -22.32
C HIS A 422 -5.15 0.23 -23.78
N ASN A 423 -4.80 1.44 -24.21
CA ASN A 423 -4.28 1.70 -25.54
C ASN A 423 -2.94 0.97 -25.77
N ILE A 424 -2.05 0.95 -24.77
CA ILE A 424 -0.78 0.20 -24.83
C ILE A 424 -1.06 -1.30 -25.04
N ILE A 425 -1.96 -1.88 -24.25
CA ILE A 425 -2.24 -3.32 -24.31
C ILE A 425 -2.89 -3.70 -25.65
N ALA A 426 -3.84 -2.88 -26.14
CA ALA A 426 -4.59 -3.15 -27.36
C ALA A 426 -3.74 -3.10 -28.64
N ASN A 427 -2.65 -2.33 -28.67
CA ASN A 427 -1.83 -2.11 -29.87
C ASN A 427 -0.56 -2.98 -29.93
N ARG A 428 -0.42 -3.96 -29.04
CA ARG A 428 0.70 -4.92 -29.05
C ARG A 428 0.62 -5.87 -30.26
N PRO A 429 1.75 -6.46 -30.70
CA PRO A 429 3.11 -6.30 -30.21
C PRO A 429 3.83 -5.08 -30.80
N TYR A 430 4.84 -4.59 -30.07
CA TYR A 430 5.77 -3.55 -30.53
C TYR A 430 7.11 -4.16 -30.90
N VAL A 431 7.68 -3.67 -32.01
CA VAL A 431 8.98 -4.12 -32.52
C VAL A 431 10.12 -3.16 -32.21
N SER A 432 9.80 -1.93 -31.81
CA SER A 432 10.74 -0.91 -31.34
C SER A 432 10.02 0.16 -30.51
N MET A 433 10.78 0.99 -29.79
CA MET A 433 10.26 2.15 -29.10
C MET A 433 9.58 3.15 -30.07
N MET A 434 10.12 3.32 -31.27
CA MET A 434 9.52 4.24 -32.26
C MET A 434 8.23 3.68 -32.84
N ASP A 435 8.13 2.37 -33.06
CA ASP A 435 6.86 1.70 -33.44
C ASP A 435 5.79 1.92 -32.35
N PHE A 436 6.18 1.86 -31.07
CA PHE A 436 5.29 2.21 -29.96
C PHE A 436 4.81 3.68 -30.06
N VAL A 437 5.74 4.62 -30.28
CA VAL A 437 5.39 6.05 -30.40
C VAL A 437 4.37 6.29 -31.50
N GLU A 438 4.53 5.64 -32.64
CA GLU A 438 3.62 5.73 -33.79
C GLU A 438 2.24 5.13 -33.52
N LYS A 439 2.19 3.95 -32.90
CA LYS A 439 0.95 3.21 -32.65
C LYS A 439 0.12 3.78 -31.50
N VAL A 440 0.77 4.20 -30.42
CA VAL A 440 0.09 4.59 -29.18
C VAL A 440 -0.15 6.09 -29.09
N GLY A 441 0.76 6.91 -29.62
CA GLY A 441 0.64 8.36 -29.55
C GLY A 441 0.72 8.93 -28.13
N ALA A 442 1.44 8.26 -27.22
CA ALA A 442 1.60 8.70 -25.84
C ALA A 442 2.22 10.09 -25.75
N ASN A 443 1.77 10.91 -24.81
CA ASN A 443 2.36 12.22 -24.60
C ASN A 443 3.81 12.11 -24.09
N LYS A 444 4.60 13.17 -24.24
CA LYS A 444 6.03 13.17 -23.94
C LYS A 444 6.33 12.81 -22.49
N GLN A 445 5.52 13.24 -21.54
CA GLN A 445 5.72 12.96 -20.11
C GLN A 445 5.54 11.48 -19.80
N ALA A 446 4.48 10.87 -20.33
CA ALA A 446 4.23 9.43 -20.16
C ALA A 446 5.34 8.58 -20.81
N MET A 447 5.79 8.97 -22.03
CA MET A 447 6.93 8.30 -22.68
C MET A 447 8.19 8.34 -21.83
N ILE A 448 8.52 9.49 -21.27
CA ILE A 448 9.69 9.66 -20.40
C ILE A 448 9.56 8.79 -19.15
N SER A 449 8.38 8.75 -18.52
CA SER A 449 8.13 7.88 -17.37
C SER A 449 8.26 6.40 -17.73
N LEU A 450 7.71 5.95 -18.85
CA LEU A 450 7.86 4.57 -19.32
C LEU A 450 9.33 4.19 -19.60
N ILE A 451 10.10 5.11 -20.23
CA ILE A 451 11.54 4.88 -20.46
C ILE A 451 12.29 4.83 -19.13
N LYS A 452 12.04 5.78 -18.22
CA LYS A 452 12.65 5.82 -16.89
C LYS A 452 12.34 4.56 -16.07
N GLY A 453 11.13 4.03 -16.19
CA GLY A 453 10.69 2.79 -15.55
C GLY A 453 11.20 1.51 -16.20
N GLY A 454 11.95 1.60 -17.30
CA GLY A 454 12.56 0.44 -17.95
C GLY A 454 11.67 -0.32 -18.94
N ALA A 455 10.49 0.23 -19.30
CA ALA A 455 9.51 -0.47 -20.15
C ALA A 455 10.06 -0.95 -21.51
N PHE A 456 11.11 -0.32 -22.03
CA PHE A 456 11.72 -0.61 -23.32
C PHE A 456 13.07 -1.35 -23.22
N ASP A 457 13.57 -1.65 -22.01
CA ASP A 457 14.91 -2.22 -21.83
C ASP A 457 15.06 -3.56 -22.55
N LYS A 458 14.07 -4.47 -22.41
CA LYS A 458 14.06 -5.77 -23.10
C LYS A 458 13.83 -5.63 -24.61
N LEU A 459 12.98 -4.69 -25.01
CA LEU A 459 12.61 -4.48 -26.43
C LEU A 459 13.78 -3.91 -27.25
N GLU A 460 14.45 -2.87 -26.74
CA GLU A 460 15.56 -2.19 -27.44
C GLU A 460 16.91 -2.90 -27.22
N ASN A 461 17.04 -3.68 -26.14
CA ASN A 461 18.27 -4.40 -25.76
C ASN A 461 19.54 -3.52 -25.73
N ILE A 462 19.40 -2.29 -25.27
CA ILE A 462 20.46 -1.31 -25.05
C ILE A 462 20.27 -0.64 -23.68
N PRO A 463 21.34 -0.04 -23.09
CA PRO A 463 21.20 0.67 -21.84
C PRO A 463 20.10 1.73 -21.86
N ARG A 464 19.33 1.86 -20.80
CA ARG A 464 18.17 2.76 -20.66
C ARG A 464 18.51 4.22 -20.99
N GLN A 465 19.71 4.68 -20.63
CA GLN A 465 20.18 6.00 -21.00
C GLN A 465 20.26 6.18 -22.52
N LYS A 466 20.66 5.15 -23.27
CA LYS A 466 20.70 5.20 -24.74
C LYS A 466 19.30 5.19 -25.36
N VAL A 467 18.34 4.49 -24.74
CA VAL A 467 16.93 4.56 -25.13
C VAL A 467 16.41 5.99 -24.96
N MET A 468 16.70 6.63 -23.83
CA MET A 468 16.32 8.02 -23.56
C MET A 468 16.99 9.00 -24.55
N VAL A 469 18.27 8.83 -24.84
CA VAL A 469 18.99 9.62 -25.85
C VAL A 469 18.29 9.50 -27.20
N LYS A 470 17.99 8.27 -27.65
CA LYS A 470 17.33 8.00 -28.92
C LYS A 470 15.95 8.70 -28.98
N TYR A 471 15.14 8.54 -27.94
CA TYR A 471 13.81 9.16 -27.86
C TYR A 471 13.89 10.71 -27.91
N LEU A 472 14.67 11.30 -27.01
CA LEU A 472 14.77 12.77 -26.94
C LEU A 472 15.40 13.36 -28.20
N TRP A 473 16.37 12.68 -28.81
CA TRP A 473 16.98 13.12 -30.06
C TRP A 473 15.97 13.11 -31.23
N GLU A 474 15.13 12.08 -31.32
CA GLU A 474 14.12 12.01 -32.40
C GLU A 474 12.94 12.96 -32.17
N THR A 475 12.62 13.30 -30.94
CA THR A 475 11.41 14.08 -30.60
C THR A 475 11.68 15.53 -30.21
N CYS A 476 12.94 15.96 -30.05
CA CYS A 476 13.24 17.36 -29.77
C CYS A 476 13.04 18.23 -31.02
N ASP A 477 12.78 19.54 -30.81
CA ASP A 477 12.48 20.51 -31.87
C ASP A 477 13.76 20.90 -32.66
N LYS A 478 14.42 19.90 -33.24
CA LYS A 478 15.59 20.10 -34.07
C LYS A 478 15.25 20.97 -35.28
N LYS A 479 16.16 21.87 -35.64
CA LYS A 479 16.02 22.64 -36.85
C LYS A 479 16.60 21.88 -38.04
N LYS A 480 15.87 21.88 -39.15
CA LYS A 480 16.33 21.29 -40.42
C LYS A 480 17.26 22.21 -41.19
N ARG A 481 17.13 23.51 -40.97
CA ARG A 481 17.96 24.56 -41.58
C ARG A 481 17.96 25.81 -40.71
N LEU A 482 19.01 26.60 -40.80
CA LEU A 482 19.09 27.89 -40.13
C LEU A 482 18.64 28.99 -41.10
N THR A 483 17.86 29.92 -40.59
CA THR A 483 17.40 31.14 -41.28
C THR A 483 17.47 32.31 -40.32
N LEU A 484 17.26 33.52 -40.81
CA LEU A 484 17.14 34.71 -39.94
C LEU A 484 16.06 34.59 -38.87
N GLN A 485 15.05 33.71 -39.06
CA GLN A 485 14.04 33.45 -38.02
C GLN A 485 14.63 32.78 -36.79
N ASN A 486 15.73 32.05 -36.93
CA ASN A 486 16.44 31.38 -35.82
C ASN A 486 17.45 32.32 -35.13
N PHE A 487 17.68 33.53 -35.65
CA PHE A 487 18.78 34.42 -35.25
C PHE A 487 18.74 34.77 -33.76
N ASN A 488 17.56 35.00 -33.19
CA ASN A 488 17.42 35.21 -31.74
C ASN A 488 17.88 33.99 -30.91
N GLY A 489 17.43 32.78 -31.30
CA GLY A 489 17.86 31.55 -30.62
C GLY A 489 19.37 31.32 -30.74
N LEU A 490 19.96 31.68 -31.87
CA LEU A 490 21.41 31.61 -32.06
C LEU A 490 22.16 32.65 -31.22
N ILE A 491 21.61 33.86 -31.04
CA ILE A 491 22.15 34.87 -30.12
C ILE A 491 22.09 34.39 -28.67
N GLU A 492 20.92 33.90 -28.23
CA GLU A 492 20.71 33.39 -26.89
C GLU A 492 21.62 32.17 -26.59
N ALA A 493 21.88 31.36 -27.61
CA ALA A 493 22.80 30.23 -27.55
C ALA A 493 24.29 30.65 -27.60
N GLY A 494 24.62 31.93 -27.81
CA GLY A 494 26.00 32.40 -27.90
C GLY A 494 26.75 31.93 -29.15
N LEU A 495 26.00 31.54 -30.20
CA LEU A 495 26.57 31.03 -31.46
C LEU A 495 26.83 32.07 -32.51
N ILE A 496 26.43 33.33 -32.27
CA ILE A 496 26.70 34.48 -33.17
C ILE A 496 28.09 35.04 -32.82
N PRO A 497 29.04 35.04 -33.74
CA PRO A 497 30.38 35.55 -33.50
C PRO A 497 30.46 37.08 -33.48
N GLN A 498 31.60 37.62 -33.03
CA GLN A 498 31.81 39.07 -32.94
C GLN A 498 31.84 39.77 -34.31
N GLU A 499 32.24 39.03 -35.34
CA GLU A 499 32.34 39.56 -36.70
C GLU A 499 31.00 40.07 -37.27
N ILE A 500 29.90 39.56 -36.76
CA ILE A 500 28.53 39.99 -37.13
C ILE A 500 27.77 40.62 -35.95
N ASP A 501 28.48 41.27 -35.02
CA ASP A 501 27.86 41.91 -33.86
C ASP A 501 26.97 43.10 -34.27
N PHE A 502 27.35 43.81 -35.30
CA PHE A 502 26.54 44.90 -35.84
C PHE A 502 25.19 44.40 -36.34
N GLU A 503 25.17 43.40 -37.19
CA GLU A 503 23.94 42.77 -37.69
C GLU A 503 23.09 42.22 -36.54
N ARG A 504 23.71 41.67 -35.54
CA ARG A 504 23.03 41.20 -34.32
C ARG A 504 22.35 42.36 -33.57
N ARG A 505 23.04 43.47 -33.39
CA ARG A 505 22.49 44.69 -32.75
C ARG A 505 21.32 45.23 -33.54
N VAL A 506 21.46 45.35 -34.88
CA VAL A 506 20.42 45.84 -35.79
C VAL A 506 19.22 44.89 -35.82
N PHE A 507 19.43 43.56 -35.77
CA PHE A 507 18.36 42.60 -35.68
C PHE A 507 17.51 42.77 -34.39
N ASN A 508 18.16 42.96 -33.26
CA ASN A 508 17.47 43.17 -31.99
C ASN A 508 16.75 44.53 -31.95
N PHE A 509 17.39 45.57 -32.46
CA PHE A 509 16.77 46.91 -32.62
C PHE A 509 15.50 46.82 -33.46
N ASN A 510 15.54 46.22 -34.65
CA ASN A 510 14.37 46.06 -35.53
C ASN A 510 13.23 45.29 -34.83
N LYS A 511 13.55 44.22 -34.10
CA LYS A 511 12.53 43.46 -33.35
C LYS A 511 11.81 44.34 -32.32
N GLN A 512 12.55 45.11 -31.54
CA GLN A 512 12.00 46.00 -30.53
C GLN A 512 11.25 47.19 -31.16
N LEU A 513 11.82 47.80 -32.22
CA LEU A 513 11.20 48.89 -32.96
C LEU A 513 9.82 48.50 -33.51
N LYS A 514 9.71 47.30 -34.12
CA LYS A 514 8.44 46.78 -34.62
C LYS A 514 7.44 46.51 -33.50
N ALA A 515 7.90 46.06 -32.36
CA ALA A 515 7.03 45.77 -31.19
C ALA A 515 6.36 47.06 -30.65
N ILE A 516 7.13 48.13 -30.45
CA ILE A 516 6.60 49.42 -29.93
C ILE A 516 5.77 50.20 -30.94
N ASN A 517 5.95 49.94 -32.23
CA ASN A 517 5.27 50.62 -33.32
C ASN A 517 4.19 49.78 -34.03
N LYS A 518 3.70 48.71 -33.39
CA LYS A 518 2.68 47.84 -33.98
C LYS A 518 1.42 48.59 -34.37
N GLY A 519 1.05 48.54 -35.66
CA GLY A 519 -0.15 49.19 -36.20
C GLY A 519 -0.02 50.68 -36.45
N LYS A 520 1.17 51.27 -36.29
CA LYS A 520 1.43 52.70 -36.61
C LYS A 520 1.82 52.87 -38.08
N LYS A 521 1.63 54.10 -38.57
CA LYS A 521 1.92 54.48 -39.97
C LYS A 521 3.40 54.70 -40.23
N PHE A 522 4.16 55.10 -39.20
CA PHE A 522 5.60 55.33 -39.19
C PHE A 522 6.23 54.56 -37.98
N TYR A 523 7.55 54.35 -38.03
CA TYR A 523 8.29 53.90 -36.86
C TYR A 523 8.74 55.12 -36.04
N PHE A 524 8.07 55.36 -34.91
CA PHE A 524 8.49 56.36 -33.95
C PHE A 524 9.72 55.87 -33.19
N LEU A 525 10.68 56.79 -32.98
CA LEU A 525 11.93 56.54 -32.31
C LEU A 525 11.97 57.26 -30.95
N PRO A 526 11.48 56.64 -29.86
CA PRO A 526 11.72 57.16 -28.51
C PRO A 526 13.24 57.30 -28.27
N GLU A 527 13.64 58.13 -27.29
CA GLU A 527 15.05 58.50 -27.09
C GLU A 527 16.07 57.36 -27.19
N PRO A 528 15.90 56.17 -26.59
CA PRO A 528 16.87 55.06 -26.73
C PRO A 528 16.98 54.57 -28.17
N PHE A 529 15.87 54.57 -28.93
CA PHE A 529 15.86 54.12 -30.32
C PHE A 529 16.42 55.21 -31.26
N TYR A 530 16.14 56.47 -30.97
CA TYR A 530 16.72 57.58 -31.72
C TYR A 530 18.24 57.59 -31.60
N LYS A 531 18.79 57.49 -30.37
CA LYS A 531 20.25 57.44 -30.16
C LYS A 531 20.89 56.28 -30.91
N PHE A 532 20.31 55.09 -30.86
CA PHE A 532 20.81 53.95 -31.62
C PHE A 532 20.77 54.19 -33.13
N TYR A 533 19.65 54.78 -33.61
CA TYR A 533 19.48 55.02 -35.04
C TYR A 533 20.55 56.00 -35.56
N VAL A 534 20.72 57.18 -34.98
CA VAL A 534 21.69 58.20 -35.40
C VAL A 534 23.15 57.81 -35.17
N GLU A 535 23.42 56.85 -34.30
CA GLU A 535 24.76 56.31 -34.11
C GLU A 535 25.23 55.46 -35.30
N PHE A 536 24.31 54.75 -35.97
CA PHE A 536 24.64 53.77 -37.00
C PHE A 536 24.06 54.01 -38.37
N PHE A 537 23.09 54.94 -38.52
CA PHE A 537 22.37 55.21 -39.73
C PHE A 537 22.26 56.73 -39.97
N ASP A 538 21.81 57.14 -41.19
CA ASP A 538 21.74 58.51 -41.57
C ASP A 538 20.62 59.24 -40.84
N GLU A 539 20.96 60.38 -40.19
CA GLU A 539 20.00 61.19 -39.46
C GLU A 539 19.08 61.97 -40.45
N GLU A 540 19.46 62.15 -41.73
CA GLU A 540 18.60 62.78 -42.75
C GLU A 540 17.32 61.97 -43.03
N ASP A 541 17.29 60.68 -42.75
CA ASP A 541 16.10 59.84 -42.87
C ASP A 541 15.08 60.08 -41.74
N VAL A 542 15.45 60.81 -40.68
CA VAL A 542 14.58 61.02 -39.51
C VAL A 542 13.81 62.35 -39.70
N PHE A 543 12.50 62.27 -39.59
CA PHE A 543 11.61 63.42 -39.56
C PHE A 543 10.84 63.52 -38.24
N VAL A 544 10.19 64.62 -37.97
CA VAL A 544 9.37 64.79 -36.75
C VAL A 544 7.89 64.65 -37.11
N GLU A 545 7.23 63.70 -36.50
CA GLU A 545 5.79 63.48 -36.61
C GLU A 545 5.17 63.44 -35.18
N ASN A 546 4.15 64.31 -34.99
CA ASN A 546 3.49 64.48 -33.68
C ASN A 546 4.47 64.82 -32.53
N GLY A 547 5.51 65.56 -32.80
CA GLY A 547 6.51 65.96 -31.81
C GLY A 547 7.52 64.91 -31.43
N MET A 548 7.57 63.78 -32.13
CA MET A 548 8.53 62.71 -31.92
C MET A 548 9.34 62.37 -33.17
N PRO A 549 10.61 62.01 -33.02
CA PRO A 549 11.39 61.51 -34.16
C PRO A 549 10.75 60.24 -34.73
N ALA A 550 10.69 60.13 -36.04
CA ALA A 550 10.10 59.06 -36.79
C ALA A 550 10.87 58.77 -38.08
N ILE A 551 10.76 57.53 -38.56
CA ILE A 551 11.31 57.08 -39.84
C ILE A 551 10.23 56.41 -40.69
N GLU A 552 10.38 56.40 -41.99
CA GLU A 552 9.49 55.70 -42.91
C GLU A 552 9.70 54.15 -42.75
N ILE A 553 8.59 53.44 -42.66
CA ILE A 553 8.62 51.96 -42.53
C ILE A 553 9.35 51.35 -43.73
N LYS A 554 9.03 51.80 -44.96
CA LYS A 554 9.65 51.24 -46.17
C LYS A 554 11.14 51.56 -46.28
N GLY A 555 11.54 52.78 -45.86
CA GLY A 555 12.94 53.19 -45.79
C GLY A 555 13.74 52.30 -44.84
N TRP A 556 13.24 52.17 -43.59
CA TRP A 556 13.89 51.32 -42.62
C TRP A 556 13.93 49.84 -43.04
N ASP A 557 12.83 49.28 -43.57
CA ASP A 557 12.82 47.88 -43.99
C ASP A 557 13.86 47.61 -45.10
N LYS A 558 14.15 48.58 -45.99
CA LYS A 558 15.21 48.44 -46.99
C LYS A 558 16.60 48.45 -46.34
N ILE A 559 16.87 49.40 -45.44
CA ILE A 559 18.12 49.47 -44.67
C ILE A 559 18.33 48.16 -43.90
N TYR A 560 17.31 47.71 -43.17
CA TYR A 560 17.36 46.47 -42.42
C TYR A 560 17.67 45.25 -43.30
N GLN A 561 17.07 45.15 -44.49
CA GLN A 561 17.36 44.02 -45.39
C GLN A 561 18.80 44.01 -45.85
N ASN A 562 19.36 45.18 -46.20
CA ASN A 562 20.74 45.32 -46.63
C ASN A 562 21.74 44.91 -45.51
N VAL A 563 21.48 45.37 -44.30
CA VAL A 563 22.31 44.98 -43.13
C VAL A 563 22.22 43.47 -42.89
N MET A 564 21.03 42.88 -43.01
CA MET A 564 20.86 41.45 -42.80
C MET A 564 21.50 40.57 -43.89
N ASP A 565 21.94 41.10 -45.01
CA ASP A 565 22.62 40.32 -46.05
C ASP A 565 23.94 39.75 -45.54
N GLY A 566 24.71 40.48 -44.72
CA GLY A 566 25.91 39.95 -44.05
C GLY A 566 25.59 38.77 -43.13
N ALA A 567 24.52 38.89 -42.34
CA ALA A 567 24.09 37.79 -41.48
C ALA A 567 23.60 36.54 -42.28
N ARG A 568 22.94 36.77 -43.42
CA ARG A 568 22.53 35.64 -44.31
C ARG A 568 23.71 34.94 -44.92
N GLU A 569 24.72 35.69 -45.37
CA GLU A 569 25.96 35.11 -45.92
C GLU A 569 26.73 34.34 -44.88
N TRP A 570 26.84 34.87 -43.67
CA TRP A 570 27.49 34.15 -42.58
C TRP A 570 26.74 32.85 -42.24
N LEU A 571 25.40 32.90 -42.11
CA LEU A 571 24.60 31.69 -41.85
C LEU A 571 24.75 30.67 -42.97
N LYS A 572 24.88 31.08 -44.24
CA LYS A 572 25.10 30.17 -45.36
C LYS A 572 26.46 29.49 -45.28
N ASN A 573 27.51 30.22 -44.95
CA ASN A 573 28.89 29.73 -44.93
C ASN A 573 29.16 28.83 -43.71
N ASN A 574 28.46 29.02 -42.61
CA ASN A 574 28.63 28.27 -41.37
C ASN A 574 27.48 27.33 -41.05
N HIS A 575 26.56 27.11 -42.00
CA HIS A 575 25.28 26.43 -41.81
C HIS A 575 25.41 25.11 -41.06
N ASP A 576 26.22 24.18 -41.56
CA ASP A 576 26.25 22.81 -41.06
C ASP A 576 26.84 22.71 -39.63
N THR A 577 27.91 23.45 -39.37
CA THR A 577 28.57 23.48 -38.06
C THR A 577 27.69 24.14 -37.00
N VAL A 578 27.08 25.26 -37.31
CA VAL A 578 26.21 25.99 -36.38
C VAL A 578 24.89 25.25 -36.18
N LEU A 579 24.34 24.65 -37.23
CA LEU A 579 23.12 23.84 -37.15
C LEU A 579 23.33 22.62 -36.23
N ASP A 580 24.43 21.89 -36.40
CA ASP A 580 24.76 20.74 -35.55
C ASP A 580 24.92 21.15 -34.08
N THR A 581 25.68 22.22 -33.83
CA THR A 581 25.89 22.77 -32.47
C THR A 581 24.58 23.24 -31.85
N TYR A 582 23.75 23.96 -32.60
CA TYR A 582 22.47 24.45 -32.13
C TYR A 582 21.49 23.31 -31.81
N ASN A 583 21.41 22.29 -32.67
CA ASN A 583 20.59 21.10 -32.41
C ASN A 583 21.08 20.31 -31.18
N LYS A 584 22.40 20.20 -30.97
CA LYS A 584 22.98 19.60 -29.76
C LYS A 584 22.61 20.41 -28.49
N MET A 585 22.55 21.73 -28.59
CA MET A 585 22.11 22.59 -27.46
C MET A 585 20.62 22.41 -27.18
N ILE A 586 19.77 22.33 -28.21
CA ILE A 586 18.34 22.01 -28.06
C ILE A 586 18.19 20.64 -27.37
N PHE A 587 18.90 19.64 -27.85
CA PHE A 587 18.89 18.30 -27.23
C PHE A 587 19.38 18.34 -25.78
N LYS A 588 20.45 19.07 -25.50
CA LYS A 588 20.97 19.20 -24.13
C LYS A 588 19.95 19.85 -23.19
N ALA A 589 19.25 20.88 -23.63
CA ALA A 589 18.19 21.51 -22.84
C ALA A 589 17.04 20.53 -22.54
N GLU A 590 16.64 19.72 -23.54
CA GLU A 590 15.66 18.65 -23.34
C GLU A 590 16.17 17.56 -22.38
N TRP A 591 17.42 17.16 -22.52
CA TRP A 591 18.08 16.21 -21.61
C TRP A 591 18.10 16.73 -20.17
N ASP A 592 18.57 17.96 -19.97
CA ASP A 592 18.64 18.57 -18.64
C ASP A 592 17.27 18.74 -17.98
N LYS A 593 16.22 18.92 -18.79
CA LYS A 593 14.84 19.03 -18.30
C LYS A 593 14.23 17.69 -17.90
N TYR A 594 14.45 16.63 -18.67
CA TYR A 594 13.70 15.38 -18.56
C TYR A 594 14.52 14.17 -18.10
N ALA A 595 15.80 14.15 -18.38
CA ALA A 595 16.66 12.99 -18.23
C ALA A 595 17.89 13.22 -17.33
N LYS A 596 17.95 14.35 -16.62
CA LYS A 596 19.02 14.62 -15.66
C LYS A 596 18.93 13.61 -14.51
N GLY A 597 20.08 13.04 -14.12
CA GLY A 597 20.17 12.09 -13.01
C GLY A 597 20.70 10.72 -13.43
N THR A 598 20.58 9.77 -12.53
CA THR A 598 21.04 8.38 -12.67
C THR A 598 19.85 7.45 -12.95
N VAL A 599 20.11 6.18 -13.28
CA VAL A 599 19.05 5.19 -13.49
C VAL A 599 18.23 4.99 -12.22
N SER A 600 18.87 4.94 -11.05
CA SER A 600 18.19 4.84 -9.76
C SER A 600 17.25 6.04 -9.52
N SER A 601 17.71 7.28 -9.82
CA SER A 601 16.82 8.45 -9.71
C SER A 601 15.65 8.40 -10.69
N TRP A 602 15.84 7.81 -11.87
CA TRP A 602 14.77 7.62 -12.84
C TRP A 602 13.74 6.61 -12.39
N GLU A 603 14.18 5.50 -11.78
CA GLU A 603 13.26 4.53 -11.17
C GLU A 603 12.44 5.17 -10.05
N MET A 604 13.07 5.95 -9.18
CA MET A 604 12.35 6.69 -8.15
C MET A 604 11.34 7.69 -8.72
N ASP A 605 11.69 8.43 -9.78
CA ASP A 605 10.79 9.37 -10.44
C ASP A 605 9.57 8.70 -11.09
N SER A 606 9.79 7.51 -11.67
CA SER A 606 8.80 6.79 -12.46
C SER A 606 7.98 5.79 -11.67
N LEU A 607 8.62 4.99 -10.79
CA LEU A 607 8.04 3.86 -10.08
C LEU A 607 7.87 4.15 -8.58
N CYS A 608 8.46 5.24 -8.07
CA CYS A 608 8.51 5.62 -6.65
C CYS A 608 9.26 4.62 -5.75
N PHE A 609 10.12 3.78 -6.31
CA PHE A 609 11.04 2.90 -5.58
C PHE A 609 12.29 2.60 -6.43
N TYR A 610 13.34 2.08 -5.80
CA TYR A 610 14.56 1.61 -6.47
C TYR A 610 14.46 0.12 -6.75
N TYR A 611 14.68 -0.27 -8.00
CA TYR A 611 14.73 -1.67 -8.40
C TYR A 611 16.16 -2.23 -8.38
N GLY A 612 17.09 -1.46 -8.89
CA GLY A 612 18.51 -1.82 -8.94
C GLY A 612 19.28 -1.46 -7.66
N GLU A 613 20.55 -1.90 -7.60
CA GLU A 613 21.47 -1.41 -6.57
C GLU A 613 21.63 0.11 -6.70
N HIS A 614 21.63 0.81 -5.57
CA HIS A 614 21.81 2.25 -5.56
C HIS A 614 23.23 2.59 -5.99
N GLU A 615 23.38 3.55 -6.90
CA GLU A 615 24.67 3.93 -7.50
C GLU A 615 25.60 4.72 -6.54
N LEU A 616 25.24 4.85 -5.25
CA LEU A 616 26.02 5.53 -4.21
C LEU A 616 26.88 4.54 -3.43
#